data_fc2954e33aab6b267209c78087d65276
#
_entry.id   fc2954e33aab6b267209c78087d65276
#
_cell.length_a   1.000
_cell.length_b   1.000
_cell.length_c   1.000
_cell.angle_alpha   90.00
_cell.angle_beta   90.00
_cell.angle_gamma   90.00
#
_symmetry.space_group_name_H-M   'P 1'
#
loop_
_entity.id
_entity.type
_entity.pdbx_description
1 polymer ?
#
loop_
_entity_poly.entity_id
_entity_poly.type
_entity_poly.pdbx_seq_one_letter_code
_entity_poly.pdbx_strand_id
1 'polypeptide(L)'
;MFIHIGDDQVIRSKDVVAIIDHTLISSSSIIEEMIYNQRKEKNVVETQTQEAKAIVITDDQIYFSPLSVMTLKKRANMMATLNKLEDFSEIVDEEV
;
A
#
# COMPACT_ATOMS: atom_id res chain seq x y z
N MET A 1 -0.72 1.86 13.05
CA MET A 1 0.38 1.05 12.58
C MET A 1 0.88 1.49 11.23
N PHE A 2 2.16 1.28 10.99
CA PHE A 2 2.81 1.81 9.80
C PHE A 2 3.41 0.70 8.96
N ILE A 3 3.41 0.90 7.65
CA ILE A 3 4.02 -0.02 6.70
C ILE A 3 5.11 0.73 5.95
N HIS A 4 6.31 0.16 5.92
CA HIS A 4 7.40 0.71 5.12
C HIS A 4 7.25 0.19 3.69
N ILE A 5 7.16 1.11 2.74
CA ILE A 5 6.88 0.76 1.34
C ILE A 5 8.06 1.02 0.40
N GLY A 6 9.26 1.21 0.96
CA GLY A 6 10.46 1.49 0.18
C GLY A 6 10.74 2.97 0.07
N ASP A 7 11.94 3.33 -0.41
CA ASP A 7 12.36 4.72 -0.60
C ASP A 7 12.18 5.57 0.67
N ASP A 8 12.33 4.97 1.84
CA ASP A 8 12.14 5.63 3.13
C ASP A 8 10.73 6.17 3.35
N GLN A 9 9.78 5.69 2.57
CA GLN A 9 8.37 6.05 2.73
C GLN A 9 7.70 5.11 3.71
N VAL A 10 6.97 5.69 4.66
CA VAL A 10 6.20 4.94 5.66
C VAL A 10 4.78 5.48 5.64
N ILE A 11 3.81 4.60 5.52
CA ILE A 11 2.40 4.99 5.49
C ILE A 11 1.62 4.26 6.56
N ARG A 12 0.49 4.81 6.93
CA ARG A 12 -0.37 4.13 7.90
C ARG A 12 -1.15 3.03 7.20
N SER A 13 -1.12 1.83 7.79
CA SER A 13 -1.79 0.69 7.19
C SER A 13 -3.29 0.92 7.00
N LYS A 14 -3.91 1.66 7.89
CA LYS A 14 -5.35 1.94 7.82
C LYS A 14 -5.72 2.84 6.65
N ASP A 15 -4.76 3.56 6.10
CA ASP A 15 -5.01 4.47 4.98
C ASP A 15 -4.91 3.77 3.63
N VAL A 16 -4.43 2.54 3.60
CA VAL A 16 -4.24 1.81 2.35
C VAL A 16 -5.59 1.35 1.81
N VAL A 17 -5.89 1.79 0.60
CA VAL A 17 -7.11 1.39 -0.10
C VAL A 17 -6.83 0.20 -1.01
N ALA A 18 -5.71 0.22 -1.72
CA ALA A 18 -5.36 -0.85 -2.65
C ALA A 18 -3.86 -0.90 -2.88
N ILE A 19 -3.38 -2.09 -3.21
CA ILE A 19 -2.00 -2.32 -3.65
C ILE A 19 -2.11 -3.06 -4.96
N ILE A 20 -1.59 -2.47 -6.04
CA ILE A 20 -1.70 -3.05 -7.37
C ILE A 20 -0.34 -3.16 -8.02
N ASP A 21 -0.24 -4.07 -8.99
CA ASP A 21 0.98 -4.24 -9.77
C ASP A 21 1.13 -3.07 -10.75
N HIS A 22 2.32 -2.55 -10.86
CA HIS A 22 2.55 -1.38 -11.69
C HIS A 22 2.31 -1.64 -13.18
N THR A 23 2.36 -2.89 -13.62
CA THR A 23 2.10 -3.23 -15.02
C THR A 23 0.65 -2.94 -15.41
N LEU A 24 -0.24 -2.79 -14.43
CA LEU A 24 -1.63 -2.47 -14.72
C LEU A 24 -1.79 -1.08 -15.33
N ILE A 25 -0.83 -0.20 -15.15
CA ILE A 25 -0.88 1.13 -15.77
C ILE A 25 -0.94 0.99 -17.29
N SER A 26 -0.11 0.11 -17.84
CA SER A 26 -0.06 -0.06 -19.29
C SER A 26 -1.13 -0.99 -19.84
N SER A 27 -1.77 -1.78 -18.98
CA SER A 27 -2.79 -2.74 -19.41
C SER A 27 -4.22 -2.30 -19.11
N SER A 28 -4.40 -1.20 -18.36
CA SER A 28 -5.72 -0.70 -18.01
C SER A 28 -5.78 0.80 -18.26
N SER A 29 -6.58 1.20 -19.23
CA SER A 29 -6.73 2.62 -19.55
C SER A 29 -7.36 3.41 -18.41
N ILE A 30 -8.22 2.77 -17.63
CA ILE A 30 -8.85 3.43 -16.49
C ILE A 30 -7.81 3.75 -15.42
N ILE A 31 -6.93 2.82 -15.13
CA ILE A 31 -5.87 3.04 -14.14
C ILE A 31 -4.88 4.08 -14.63
N GLU A 32 -4.50 4.00 -15.90
CA GLU A 32 -3.61 4.98 -16.50
C GLU A 32 -4.17 6.38 -16.38
N GLU A 33 -5.44 6.54 -16.70
CA GLU A 33 -6.11 7.82 -16.62
C GLU A 33 -6.21 8.33 -15.19
N MET A 34 -6.53 7.45 -14.25
CA MET A 34 -6.60 7.82 -12.84
C MET A 34 -5.25 8.36 -12.36
N ILE A 35 -4.17 7.66 -12.68
CA ILE A 35 -2.84 8.08 -12.24
C ILE A 35 -2.44 9.38 -12.90
N TYR A 36 -2.75 9.53 -14.19
CA TYR A 36 -2.47 10.77 -14.90
C TYR A 36 -3.15 11.96 -14.21
N ASN A 37 -4.41 11.79 -13.86
CA ASN A 37 -5.17 12.86 -13.19
C ASN A 37 -4.61 13.14 -11.80
N GLN A 38 -4.22 12.12 -11.06
CA GLN A 38 -3.66 12.31 -9.73
C GLN A 38 -2.28 12.97 -9.78
N ARG A 39 -1.52 12.71 -10.83
CA ARG A 39 -0.24 13.42 -11.02
C ARG A 39 -0.47 14.91 -11.24
N LYS A 40 -1.50 15.27 -11.98
CA LYS A 40 -1.86 16.68 -12.17
C LYS A 40 -2.21 17.35 -10.85
N GLU A 41 -2.85 16.63 -9.95
CA GLU A 41 -3.21 17.14 -8.64
C GLU A 41 -2.06 17.05 -7.65
N LYS A 42 -0.89 16.58 -8.08
CA LYS A 42 0.30 16.41 -7.25
C LYS A 42 0.10 15.44 -6.09
N ASN A 43 -0.74 14.46 -6.30
CA ASN A 43 -1.03 13.42 -5.30
C ASN A 43 -0.29 12.12 -5.55
N VAL A 44 0.77 12.14 -6.37
CA VAL A 44 1.55 10.95 -6.68
C VAL A 44 2.97 11.12 -6.18
N VAL A 45 3.43 10.14 -5.40
CA VAL A 45 4.81 10.07 -4.91
C VAL A 45 5.53 9.01 -5.73
N GLU A 46 6.50 9.42 -6.54
CA GLU A 46 7.26 8.51 -7.41
C GLU A 46 8.41 7.87 -6.65
N THR A 47 8.85 6.71 -7.12
CA THR A 47 10.09 6.13 -6.59
C THR A 47 11.27 6.97 -7.07
N GLN A 48 12.30 7.05 -6.24
CA GLN A 48 13.43 7.92 -6.53
C GLN A 48 14.66 7.18 -7.03
N THR A 49 14.85 5.94 -6.61
CA THR A 49 16.12 5.24 -6.84
C THR A 49 15.98 3.97 -7.63
N GLN A 50 14.78 3.43 -7.75
CA GLN A 50 14.55 2.16 -8.41
C GLN A 50 13.29 2.22 -9.25
N GLU A 51 13.17 1.25 -10.16
CA GLU A 51 11.96 1.12 -10.94
C GLU A 51 10.81 0.66 -10.05
N ALA A 52 9.64 1.26 -10.25
CA ALA A 52 8.47 0.89 -9.47
C ALA A 52 8.00 -0.51 -9.83
N LYS A 53 7.64 -1.29 -8.82
CA LYS A 53 7.07 -2.62 -9.00
C LYS A 53 5.62 -2.67 -8.59
N ALA A 54 5.21 -1.78 -7.70
CA ALA A 54 3.84 -1.74 -7.20
C ALA A 54 3.38 -0.31 -7.00
N ILE A 55 2.07 -0.16 -6.93
CA ILE A 55 1.43 1.12 -6.69
C ILE A 55 0.56 0.95 -5.46
N VAL A 56 0.79 1.81 -4.46
CA VAL A 56 0.01 1.81 -3.23
C VAL A 56 -0.93 2.99 -3.26
N ILE A 57 -2.22 2.71 -3.20
CA ILE A 57 -3.25 3.74 -3.25
C ILE A 57 -3.77 3.94 -1.83
N THR A 58 -3.69 5.18 -1.35
CA THR A 58 -4.23 5.56 -0.05
C THR A 58 -5.37 6.55 -0.23
N ASP A 59 -5.94 7.00 0.87
CA ASP A 59 -7.06 7.93 0.85
C ASP A 59 -6.76 9.22 0.08
N ASP A 60 -5.52 9.71 0.20
CA ASP A 60 -5.16 11.02 -0.34
C ASP A 60 -3.95 11.02 -1.26
N GLN A 61 -3.23 9.92 -1.35
CA GLN A 61 -1.98 9.85 -2.11
C GLN A 61 -1.87 8.53 -2.85
N ILE A 62 -1.11 8.56 -3.92
CA ILE A 62 -0.69 7.35 -4.65
C ILE A 62 0.81 7.27 -4.55
N TYR A 63 1.33 6.12 -4.10
CA TYR A 63 2.77 5.91 -3.94
C TYR A 63 3.25 4.86 -4.91
N PHE A 64 4.28 5.18 -5.68
CA PHE A 64 4.99 4.18 -6.48
C PHE A 64 6.06 3.56 -5.61
N SER A 65 6.03 2.25 -5.50
CA SER A 65 6.92 1.52 -4.60
C SER A 65 7.88 0.63 -5.38
N PRO A 66 9.16 0.57 -4.98
CA PRO A 66 10.10 -0.38 -5.56
C PRO A 66 9.88 -1.80 -5.06
N LEU A 67 9.04 -1.98 -4.06
CA LEU A 67 8.74 -3.30 -3.52
C LEU A 67 7.61 -3.94 -4.32
N SER A 68 7.65 -5.28 -4.43
CA SER A 68 6.61 -6.00 -5.16
C SER A 68 5.29 -6.00 -4.41
N VAL A 69 4.22 -6.23 -5.16
CA VAL A 69 2.89 -6.37 -4.56
C VAL A 69 2.89 -7.47 -3.50
N MET A 70 3.56 -8.59 -3.78
CA MET A 70 3.61 -9.70 -2.85
C MET A 70 4.25 -9.29 -1.53
N THR A 71 5.36 -8.57 -1.58
CA THR A 71 6.04 -8.10 -0.39
C THR A 71 5.17 -7.15 0.41
N LEU A 72 4.52 -6.22 -0.27
CA LEU A 72 3.65 -5.24 0.38
C LEU A 72 2.44 -5.90 1.01
N LYS A 73 1.85 -6.85 0.32
CA LYS A 73 0.70 -7.59 0.86
C LYS A 73 1.10 -8.41 2.08
N LYS A 74 2.28 -9.00 2.05
CA LYS A 74 2.79 -9.72 3.21
C LYS A 74 2.90 -8.81 4.42
N ARG A 75 3.46 -7.63 4.23
CA ARG A 75 3.60 -6.66 5.31
C ARG A 75 2.26 -6.21 5.84
N ALA A 76 1.31 -5.95 4.95
CA ALA A 76 -0.04 -5.54 5.33
C ALA A 76 -0.75 -6.66 6.09
N ASN A 77 -0.63 -7.90 5.62
CA ASN A 77 -1.24 -9.04 6.29
C ASN A 77 -0.62 -9.28 7.66
N MET A 78 0.68 -9.10 7.78
CA MET A 78 1.37 -9.24 9.05
C MET A 78 0.84 -8.23 10.07
N MET A 79 0.63 -6.98 9.64
CA MET A 79 0.06 -5.96 10.50
C MET A 79 -1.37 -6.29 10.90
N ALA A 80 -2.17 -6.77 9.97
CA ALA A 80 -3.54 -7.18 10.25
C ALA A 80 -3.56 -8.33 11.26
N THR A 81 -2.64 -9.27 11.13
CA THR A 81 -2.53 -10.39 12.06
C THR A 81 -2.15 -9.92 13.46
N LEU A 82 -1.19 -9.01 13.54
CA LEU A 82 -0.78 -8.47 14.84
C LEU A 82 -1.93 -7.71 15.51
N ASN A 83 -2.67 -6.94 14.73
CA ASN A 83 -3.83 -6.24 15.26
C ASN A 83 -4.88 -7.21 15.79
N LYS A 84 -5.10 -8.30 15.08
CA LYS A 84 -6.02 -9.34 15.52
C LYS A 84 -5.55 -9.97 16.82
N LEU A 85 -4.26 -10.22 16.95
CA LEU A 85 -3.72 -10.80 18.16
C LEU A 85 -3.87 -9.88 19.35
N GLU A 86 -3.71 -8.57 19.14
CA GLU A 86 -3.92 -7.59 20.18
C GLU A 86 -5.38 -7.57 20.63
N ASP A 87 -6.29 -7.52 19.67
CA ASP A 87 -7.71 -7.57 19.96
C ASP A 87 -8.06 -8.85 20.68
N PHE A 88 -7.47 -9.93 20.25
CA PHE A 88 -7.70 -11.25 20.83
C PHE A 88 -7.23 -11.32 22.27
N SER A 89 -6.11 -10.70 22.58
CA SER A 89 -5.58 -10.73 23.92
C SER A 89 -6.47 -9.98 24.91
N GLU A 90 -7.29 -9.07 24.43
CA GLU A 90 -8.23 -8.35 25.27
C GLU A 90 -9.47 -9.19 25.60
N ILE A 91 -9.81 -10.11 24.72
CA ILE A 91 -11.02 -10.93 24.87
C ILE A 91 -10.70 -12.41 24.80
N VAL A 92 -9.46 -12.74 24.87
CA VAL A 92 -8.95 -14.08 24.57
C VAL A 92 -9.58 -15.18 25.40
N ASP A 93 -9.92 -14.87 26.62
CA ASP A 93 -10.46 -15.88 27.52
C ASP A 93 -11.73 -16.52 26.96
N GLU A 94 -12.37 -15.81 26.08
CA GLU A 94 -13.59 -16.31 25.44
C GLU A 94 -13.29 -17.30 24.32
N GLU A 95 -12.14 -17.13 23.69
CA GLU A 95 -11.83 -17.86 22.47
C GLU A 95 -11.00 -19.11 22.70
N VAL A 96 -10.30 -19.11 23.75
CA VAL A 96 -9.48 -20.28 24.10
C VAL A 96 -10.28 -21.34 24.83
#